data_108dc0d7bad2edeb535dcbeb794f5e91
#
_entry.id   108dc0d7bad2edeb535dcbeb794f5e91
#
_cell.length_a   1.000
_cell.length_b   1.000
_cell.length_c   1.000
_cell.angle_alpha   90.00
_cell.angle_beta   90.00
_cell.angle_gamma   90.00
#
_symmetry.space_group_name_H-M   'P 1'
#
loop_
_entity.id
_entity.type
_entity.pdbx_description
1 polymer ?
#
loop_
_entity_poly.entity_id
_entity_poly.type
_entity_poly.pdbx_seq_one_letter_code
_entity_poly.pdbx_strand_id
1 'polypeptide(L)'
;MSKKSRGLGAGRKLKLRRKKFRWSNKWFTKRALNLKEKSDPLEGAHHAKGMVLEKVQIEAKQPNSAMRKAVKVQLLKNGRRVTAFVPGNLAIKLIDEHDEVIVECIGGAMGKSKGDIPGTRWKVIKVNDQSLDALVRGK
;
A
#
# COMPACT_ATOMS: atom_id res chain seq x y z
N MET A 1 -3.02 20.50 -35.54
CA MET A 1 -4.04 20.96 -34.54
C MET A 1 -5.42 20.47 -34.93
N SER A 2 -6.09 19.84 -34.01
CA SER A 2 -7.48 19.40 -34.26
C SER A 2 -8.39 20.63 -34.28
N LYS A 3 -9.22 20.74 -35.34
CA LYS A 3 -10.18 21.83 -35.46
C LYS A 3 -11.32 21.63 -34.44
N LYS A 4 -11.61 22.66 -33.65
CA LYS A 4 -12.72 22.65 -32.71
C LYS A 4 -14.04 22.95 -33.46
N SER A 5 -15.12 22.32 -33.01
CA SER A 5 -16.45 22.62 -33.54
C SER A 5 -16.84 24.08 -33.21
N ARG A 6 -17.41 24.79 -34.20
CA ARG A 6 -17.82 26.20 -34.03
C ARG A 6 -19.27 26.44 -34.48
N GLY A 7 -19.98 25.40 -34.86
CA GLY A 7 -21.34 25.53 -35.37
C GLY A 7 -22.40 25.63 -34.27
N LEU A 8 -23.66 25.73 -34.69
CA LEU A 8 -24.82 25.66 -33.83
C LEU A 8 -24.81 24.30 -33.12
N GLY A 9 -24.99 24.26 -31.84
CA GLY A 9 -24.89 23.02 -31.07
C GLY A 9 -23.47 22.56 -30.75
N ALA A 10 -22.45 23.38 -31.05
CA ALA A 10 -21.06 23.07 -30.74
C ALA A 10 -20.84 22.81 -29.25
N GLY A 11 -21.53 23.52 -28.38
CA GLY A 11 -21.47 23.32 -26.93
C GLY A 11 -21.86 21.92 -26.50
N ARG A 12 -22.93 21.38 -27.06
CA ARG A 12 -23.40 20.01 -26.80
C ARG A 12 -22.36 18.98 -27.23
N LYS A 13 -21.81 19.14 -28.43
CA LYS A 13 -20.78 18.24 -28.95
C LYS A 13 -19.51 18.28 -28.11
N LEU A 14 -19.08 19.48 -27.73
CA LEU A 14 -17.90 19.68 -26.88
C LEU A 14 -18.10 19.05 -25.48
N LYS A 15 -19.29 19.18 -24.91
CA LYS A 15 -19.64 18.58 -23.63
C LYS A 15 -19.55 17.06 -23.68
N LEU A 16 -20.10 16.44 -24.74
CA LEU A 16 -20.06 14.99 -24.92
C LEU A 16 -18.64 14.49 -25.13
N ARG A 17 -17.86 15.24 -25.95
CA ARG A 17 -16.44 14.92 -26.20
C ARG A 17 -15.62 15.01 -24.93
N ARG A 18 -15.79 16.07 -24.13
CA ARG A 18 -15.11 16.25 -22.87
C ARG A 18 -15.44 15.11 -21.89
N LYS A 19 -16.72 14.73 -21.81
CA LYS A 19 -17.17 13.63 -20.97
C LYS A 19 -16.51 12.31 -21.36
N LYS A 20 -16.40 12.05 -22.67
CA LYS A 20 -15.75 10.86 -23.22
C LYS A 20 -14.25 10.82 -22.89
N PHE A 21 -13.56 11.92 -23.12
CA PHE A 21 -12.10 11.98 -22.94
C PHE A 21 -11.67 12.18 -21.48
N ARG A 22 -12.57 12.56 -20.59
CA ARG A 22 -12.27 12.70 -19.18
C ARG A 22 -11.85 11.37 -18.55
N TRP A 23 -12.34 10.25 -19.08
CA TRP A 23 -11.96 8.92 -18.60
C TRP A 23 -10.49 8.56 -18.82
N SER A 24 -9.78 9.26 -19.66
CA SER A 24 -8.32 9.08 -19.84
C SER A 24 -7.51 9.70 -18.71
N ASN A 25 -8.12 10.59 -17.91
CA ASN A 25 -7.47 11.17 -16.74
C ASN A 25 -7.42 10.15 -15.61
N LYS A 26 -6.20 9.79 -15.19
CA LYS A 26 -5.99 8.77 -14.15
C LYS A 26 -6.63 9.16 -12.82
N TRP A 27 -6.53 10.42 -12.43
CA TRP A 27 -7.08 10.92 -11.17
C TRP A 27 -8.60 10.86 -11.14
N PHE A 28 -9.23 11.26 -12.24
CA PHE A 28 -10.68 11.20 -12.37
C PHE A 28 -11.20 9.76 -12.31
N THR A 29 -10.58 8.86 -13.10
CA THR A 29 -10.96 7.45 -13.14
C THR A 29 -10.82 6.80 -11.77
N LYS A 30 -9.73 7.08 -11.08
CA LYS A 30 -9.47 6.57 -9.76
C LYS A 30 -10.56 6.97 -8.75
N ARG A 31 -10.98 8.24 -8.79
CA ARG A 31 -12.03 8.75 -7.89
C ARG A 31 -13.42 8.25 -8.27
N ALA A 32 -13.76 8.28 -9.56
CA ALA A 32 -15.09 7.90 -10.04
C ALA A 32 -15.40 6.43 -9.79
N LEU A 33 -14.42 5.55 -9.91
CA LEU A 33 -14.57 4.12 -9.73
C LEU A 33 -14.19 3.64 -8.33
N ASN A 34 -13.79 4.53 -7.43
CA ASN A 34 -13.33 4.21 -6.08
C ASN A 34 -12.23 3.13 -6.08
N LEU A 35 -11.30 3.21 -7.02
CA LEU A 35 -10.25 2.20 -7.20
C LEU A 35 -9.34 2.06 -5.99
N LYS A 36 -9.10 3.15 -5.27
CA LYS A 36 -8.27 3.10 -4.08
C LYS A 36 -8.86 2.16 -3.02
N GLU A 37 -10.14 2.31 -2.73
CA GLU A 37 -10.82 1.46 -1.75
C GLU A 37 -10.91 0.01 -2.21
N LYS A 38 -11.11 -0.22 -3.50
CA LYS A 38 -11.22 -1.56 -4.08
C LYS A 38 -9.88 -2.29 -4.14
N SER A 39 -8.80 -1.57 -4.44
CA SER A 39 -7.46 -2.16 -4.62
C SER A 39 -6.59 -2.13 -3.37
N ASP A 40 -6.89 -1.24 -2.42
CA ASP A 40 -6.10 -1.11 -1.20
C ASP A 40 -6.50 -2.20 -0.20
N PRO A 41 -5.56 -3.06 0.25
CA PRO A 41 -5.86 -4.04 1.28
C PRO A 41 -6.36 -3.42 2.58
N LEU A 42 -5.92 -2.20 2.91
CA LEU A 42 -6.37 -1.47 4.10
C LEU A 42 -7.70 -0.73 3.88
N GLU A 43 -8.26 -0.78 2.66
CA GLU A 43 -9.51 -0.11 2.28
C GLU A 43 -9.53 1.40 2.58
N GLY A 44 -8.38 2.05 2.35
CA GLY A 44 -8.22 3.48 2.60
C GLY A 44 -7.92 3.85 4.05
N ALA A 45 -7.93 2.88 4.96
CA ALA A 45 -7.60 3.13 6.36
C ALA A 45 -6.11 3.37 6.56
N HIS A 46 -5.75 4.10 7.61
CA HIS A 46 -4.36 4.39 7.96
C HIS A 46 -3.62 3.15 8.45
N HIS A 47 -4.27 2.38 9.31
CA HIS A 47 -3.74 1.16 9.92
C HIS A 47 -4.74 0.04 9.79
N ALA A 48 -4.26 -1.20 9.92
CA ALA A 48 -5.13 -2.36 10.02
C ALA A 48 -4.50 -3.41 10.92
N LYS A 49 -5.35 -4.10 11.66
CA LYS A 49 -4.91 -5.25 12.47
C LYS A 49 -4.87 -6.51 11.62
N GLY A 50 -3.91 -7.36 11.90
CA GLY A 50 -3.78 -8.63 11.22
C GLY A 50 -3.07 -9.64 12.08
N MET A 51 -3.10 -10.90 11.66
CA MET A 51 -2.42 -11.99 12.31
C MET A 51 -1.22 -12.44 11.47
N VAL A 52 -0.08 -12.62 12.11
CA VAL A 52 1.13 -13.08 11.44
C VAL A 52 0.96 -14.55 11.03
N LEU A 53 1.14 -14.84 9.75
CA LEU A 53 1.08 -16.20 9.22
C LEU A 53 2.46 -16.85 9.20
N GLU A 54 3.47 -16.14 8.70
CA GLU A 54 4.84 -16.63 8.67
C GLU A 54 5.85 -15.49 8.59
N LYS A 55 7.08 -15.76 8.98
CA LYS A 55 8.19 -14.82 8.86
C LYS A 55 8.96 -15.14 7.58
N VAL A 56 9.30 -14.11 6.81
CA VAL A 56 9.99 -14.26 5.52
C VAL A 56 11.18 -13.32 5.42
N GLN A 57 12.09 -13.64 4.51
CA GLN A 57 13.22 -12.79 4.15
C GLN A 57 13.08 -12.39 2.69
N ILE A 58 13.33 -11.12 2.40
CA ILE A 58 13.23 -10.57 1.05
C ILE A 58 14.61 -10.05 0.65
N GLU A 59 15.08 -10.49 -0.53
CA GLU A 59 16.35 -10.01 -1.08
C GLU A 59 16.24 -8.54 -1.48
N ALA A 60 17.24 -7.74 -1.11
CA ALA A 60 17.29 -6.33 -1.47
C ALA A 60 17.53 -6.14 -2.97
N LYS A 61 17.01 -5.04 -3.53
CA LYS A 61 17.25 -4.69 -4.93
C LYS A 61 18.70 -4.30 -5.17
N GLN A 62 19.21 -4.55 -6.39
CA GLN A 62 20.51 -4.05 -6.82
C GLN A 62 20.55 -2.51 -6.69
N PRO A 63 21.69 -1.90 -6.35
CA PRO A 63 23.01 -2.52 -6.14
C PRO A 63 23.22 -3.08 -4.73
N ASN A 64 22.20 -3.09 -3.87
CA ASN A 64 22.33 -3.58 -2.50
C ASN A 64 22.28 -5.12 -2.47
N SER A 65 22.94 -5.68 -1.47
CA SER A 65 22.96 -7.12 -1.24
C SER A 65 22.69 -7.37 0.23
N ALA A 66 21.44 -7.68 0.56
CA ALA A 66 21.02 -7.95 1.94
C ALA A 66 19.70 -8.73 1.93
N MET A 67 19.42 -9.38 3.06
CA MET A 67 18.13 -10.05 3.27
C MET A 67 17.28 -9.18 4.21
N ARG A 68 16.23 -8.57 3.67
CA ARG A 68 15.30 -7.75 4.45
C ARG A 68 14.29 -8.66 5.14
N LYS A 69 13.96 -8.35 6.37
CA LYS A 69 13.04 -9.16 7.18
C LYS A 69 11.62 -8.64 7.06
N ALA A 70 10.69 -9.53 6.82
CA ALA A 70 9.28 -9.21 6.66
C ALA A 70 8.43 -10.33 7.25
N VAL A 71 7.13 -10.07 7.38
CA VAL A 71 6.16 -11.06 7.82
C VAL A 71 4.98 -11.06 6.86
N LYS A 72 4.41 -12.23 6.65
CA LYS A 72 3.14 -12.33 5.93
C LYS A 72 2.02 -12.21 6.94
N VAL A 73 1.12 -11.28 6.70
CA VAL A 73 0.03 -10.94 7.61
C VAL A 73 -1.29 -11.09 6.89
N GLN A 74 -2.25 -11.74 7.54
CA GLN A 74 -3.63 -11.78 7.07
C GLN A 74 -4.43 -10.75 7.87
N LEU A 75 -5.02 -9.78 7.15
CA LEU A 75 -5.79 -8.73 7.79
C LEU A 75 -7.11 -9.28 8.34
N LEU A 76 -7.48 -8.88 9.54
CA LEU A 76 -8.72 -9.30 10.18
C LEU A 76 -9.94 -8.67 9.51
N LYS A 77 -9.80 -7.45 9.01
CA LYS A 77 -10.87 -6.65 8.42
C LYS A 77 -11.51 -7.30 7.20
N ASN A 78 -10.67 -7.82 6.30
CA ASN A 78 -11.15 -8.34 5.00
C ASN A 78 -10.51 -9.67 4.60
N GLY A 79 -9.67 -10.25 5.44
CA GLY A 79 -9.02 -11.53 5.16
C GLY A 79 -7.91 -11.49 4.10
N ARG A 80 -7.55 -10.31 3.59
CA ARG A 80 -6.49 -10.19 2.59
C ARG A 80 -5.12 -10.41 3.21
N ARG A 81 -4.23 -11.02 2.43
CA ARG A 81 -2.85 -11.27 2.85
C ARG A 81 -1.94 -10.20 2.31
N VAL A 82 -1.09 -9.66 3.18
CA VAL A 82 -0.08 -8.66 2.79
C VAL A 82 1.27 -9.04 3.37
N THR A 83 2.35 -8.61 2.71
CA THR A 83 3.70 -8.75 3.23
C THR A 83 4.11 -7.42 3.83
N ALA A 84 4.42 -7.41 5.13
CA ALA A 84 4.79 -6.21 5.86
C ALA A 84 6.25 -6.26 6.29
N PHE A 85 6.98 -5.18 6.02
CA PHE A 85 8.37 -5.03 6.46
C PHE A 85 8.45 -4.88 7.97
N VAL A 86 9.43 -5.51 8.59
CA VAL A 86 9.68 -5.40 10.04
C VAL A 86 10.86 -4.47 10.25
N PRO A 87 10.63 -3.20 10.64
CA PRO A 87 11.70 -2.25 10.86
C PRO A 87 12.46 -2.53 12.16
N GLY A 88 13.70 -2.15 12.19
CA GLY A 88 14.54 -2.28 13.38
C GLY A 88 15.49 -3.46 13.32
N ASN A 89 16.62 -3.32 14.02
CA ASN A 89 17.63 -4.36 14.07
C ASN A 89 17.14 -5.53 14.95
N LEU A 90 17.13 -6.73 14.39
CA LEU A 90 16.68 -7.96 15.05
C LEU A 90 15.21 -7.94 15.51
N ALA A 91 14.43 -7.00 15.01
CA ALA A 91 13.01 -6.88 15.38
C ALA A 91 12.19 -8.12 15.00
N ILE A 92 12.58 -8.85 13.98
CA ILE A 92 11.90 -10.08 13.56
C ILE A 92 11.89 -11.15 14.66
N LYS A 93 12.84 -11.13 15.57
CA LYS A 93 12.89 -12.07 16.69
C LYS A 93 11.82 -11.79 17.75
N LEU A 94 11.27 -10.59 17.76
CA LEU A 94 10.23 -10.17 18.69
C LEU A 94 8.83 -10.55 18.22
N ILE A 95 8.71 -11.04 17.00
CA ILE A 95 7.43 -11.41 16.37
C ILE A 95 7.40 -12.91 16.22
N ASP A 96 6.34 -13.54 16.72
CA ASP A 96 6.08 -14.97 16.55
C ASP A 96 4.91 -15.18 15.59
N GLU A 97 4.79 -16.42 15.09
CA GLU A 97 3.61 -16.79 14.29
C GLU A 97 2.34 -16.65 15.12
N HIS A 98 1.26 -16.24 14.47
CA HIS A 98 -0.06 -16.02 15.07
C HIS A 98 -0.13 -14.83 16.04
N ASP A 99 0.93 -13.99 16.11
CA ASP A 99 0.85 -12.73 16.84
C ASP A 99 -0.07 -11.73 16.13
N GLU A 100 -0.79 -10.93 16.92
CA GLU A 100 -1.59 -9.83 16.38
C GLU A 100 -0.69 -8.62 16.15
N VAL A 101 -0.69 -8.11 14.93
CA VAL A 101 0.12 -6.96 14.55
C VAL A 101 -0.74 -5.87 13.93
N ILE A 102 -0.25 -4.64 13.99
CA ILE A 102 -0.86 -3.51 13.28
C ILE A 102 0.12 -3.09 12.19
N VAL A 103 -0.39 -3.01 10.96
CA VAL A 103 0.40 -2.63 9.80
C VAL A 103 -0.07 -1.29 9.24
N GLU A 104 0.84 -0.54 8.63
CA GLU A 104 0.53 0.71 7.93
C GLU A 104 1.30 0.77 6.61
N CYS A 105 0.93 1.73 5.76
CA CYS A 105 1.63 1.97 4.50
C CYS A 105 3.06 2.46 4.80
N ILE A 106 4.04 1.92 4.07
CA ILE A 106 5.46 2.25 4.30
C ILE A 106 5.84 3.66 3.82
N GLY A 107 5.00 4.28 3.00
CA GLY A 107 5.22 5.66 2.57
C GLY A 107 6.20 5.82 1.40
N GLY A 108 6.34 4.81 0.57
CA GLY A 108 7.16 4.90 -0.64
C GLY A 108 6.54 5.80 -1.70
N ALA A 109 7.33 6.13 -2.72
CA ALA A 109 6.88 6.98 -3.82
C ALA A 109 5.63 6.40 -4.51
N MET A 110 4.62 7.25 -4.74
CA MET A 110 3.34 6.86 -5.37
C MET A 110 2.62 5.70 -4.66
N GLY A 111 2.83 5.56 -3.35
CA GLY A 111 2.24 4.47 -2.57
C GLY A 111 2.86 3.11 -2.81
N LYS A 112 4.00 3.05 -3.49
CA LYS A 112 4.74 1.82 -3.76
C LYS A 112 5.74 1.51 -2.64
N SER A 113 6.56 0.49 -2.85
CA SER A 113 7.61 0.12 -1.90
C SER A 113 8.65 1.22 -1.74
N LYS A 114 9.33 1.24 -0.59
CA LYS A 114 10.34 2.23 -0.24
C LYS A 114 11.73 1.63 -0.34
N GLY A 115 12.65 2.38 -0.95
CA GLY A 115 14.06 1.99 -1.03
C GLY A 115 14.29 0.70 -1.81
N ASP A 116 15.12 -0.17 -1.25
CA ASP A 116 15.56 -1.42 -1.90
C ASP A 116 14.70 -2.65 -1.54
N ILE A 117 13.56 -2.45 -0.88
CA ILE A 117 12.66 -3.54 -0.50
C ILE A 117 11.65 -3.79 -1.63
N PRO A 118 11.77 -4.88 -2.39
CA PRO A 118 10.91 -5.10 -3.55
C PRO A 118 9.49 -5.50 -3.15
N GLY A 119 8.50 -4.86 -3.77
CA GLY A 119 7.10 -5.25 -3.67
C GLY A 119 6.44 -5.11 -2.31
N THR A 120 7.13 -4.56 -1.32
CA THR A 120 6.63 -4.44 0.05
C THR A 120 6.14 -3.01 0.30
N ARG A 121 4.83 -2.85 0.47
CA ARG A 121 4.17 -1.55 0.63
C ARG A 121 3.77 -1.23 2.07
N TRP A 122 3.90 -2.18 2.97
CA TRP A 122 3.43 -2.06 4.36
C TRP A 122 4.54 -2.36 5.33
N LYS A 123 4.39 -1.89 6.55
CA LYS A 123 5.32 -2.18 7.65
C LYS A 123 4.55 -2.45 8.93
N VAL A 124 5.16 -3.20 9.83
CA VAL A 124 4.62 -3.49 11.16
C VAL A 124 4.95 -2.35 12.10
N ILE A 125 3.98 -1.86 12.83
CA ILE A 125 4.17 -0.79 13.82
C ILE A 125 3.91 -1.24 15.26
N LYS A 126 3.01 -2.20 15.47
CA LYS A 126 2.71 -2.74 16.79
C LYS A 126 2.64 -4.26 16.75
N VAL A 127 3.01 -4.90 17.84
CA VAL A 127 2.92 -6.35 18.06
C VAL A 127 2.24 -6.57 19.41
N ASN A 128 1.12 -7.28 19.42
CA ASN A 128 0.34 -7.57 20.64
C ASN A 128 0.06 -6.31 21.47
N ASP A 129 -0.39 -5.24 20.80
CA ASP A 129 -0.72 -3.93 21.38
C ASP A 129 0.47 -3.14 21.95
N GLN A 130 1.69 -3.61 21.71
CA GLN A 130 2.91 -2.89 22.10
C GLN A 130 3.63 -2.35 20.86
N SER A 131 4.11 -1.11 20.94
CA SER A 131 4.87 -0.53 19.84
C SER A 131 6.13 -1.37 19.56
N LEU A 132 6.36 -1.71 18.29
CA LEU A 132 7.55 -2.45 17.90
C LEU A 132 8.83 -1.68 18.25
N ASP A 133 8.82 -0.36 18.10
CA ASP A 133 9.93 0.50 18.45
C ASP A 133 10.24 0.40 19.96
N ALA A 134 9.22 0.37 20.81
CA ALA A 134 9.40 0.19 22.25
C ALA A 134 9.97 -1.19 22.58
N LEU A 135 9.52 -2.23 21.89
CA LEU A 135 10.05 -3.59 22.08
C LEU A 135 11.51 -3.70 21.68
N VAL A 136 11.90 -3.05 20.58
CA VAL A 136 13.30 -3.02 20.11
C VAL A 136 14.20 -2.31 21.13
N ARG A 137 13.68 -1.29 21.80
CA ARG A 137 14.42 -0.57 22.86
C ARG A 137 14.44 -1.32 24.20
N GLY A 138 13.79 -2.44 24.30
CA GLY A 138 13.76 -3.23 25.53
C GLY A 138 12.75 -2.77 26.57
N LYS A 139 11.76 -2.04 26.16
CA LYS A 139 10.68 -1.56 27.06
C LYS A 139 9.50 -2.51 27.11
#